data_9027b6a2ebda10daa940a9dbe4cbfd3c
#
_entry.id   9027b6a2ebda10daa940a9dbe4cbfd3c
#
_cell.length_a   1.000
_cell.length_b   1.000
_cell.length_c   1.000
_cell.angle_alpha   90.00
_cell.angle_beta   90.00
_cell.angle_gamma   90.00
#
_symmetry.space_group_name_H-M   'P 1'
#
loop_
_entity.id
_entity.type
_entity.pdbx_description
1 polymer ?
#
loop_
_entity_poly.entity_id
_entity_poly.type
_entity_poly.pdbx_seq_one_letter_code
_entity_poly.pdbx_strand_id
1 'polypeptide(L)'
;MGLVGDMDMTDNMMIRSYRNGKGPFLDRKGPRALAEKIKDQLEVMTPSISAPVRQMSGGNVQKVLVGREIAQNPKVLLVAFPTRGVDINTSHVIYQLLNEQKKKGVAVVCVIEDLDVVLELLSLIHI
;
A
#
# COMPACT_ATOMS: atom_id res chain seq x y z
N MET A 1 -5.08 -0.47 11.85
CA MET A 1 -4.55 -1.27 10.72
C MET A 1 -5.44 -1.01 9.51
N GLY A 2 -4.87 -0.70 8.36
CA GLY A 2 -5.64 -0.36 7.13
C GLY A 2 -6.09 -1.58 6.31
N LEU A 3 -5.69 -2.79 6.68
CA LEU A 3 -6.12 -4.05 6.10
C LEU A 3 -6.90 -4.87 7.12
N VAL A 4 -7.78 -5.76 6.63
CA VAL A 4 -8.49 -6.74 7.47
C VAL A 4 -7.63 -7.99 7.58
N GLY A 5 -7.12 -8.25 8.79
CA GLY A 5 -6.10 -9.29 9.02
C GLY A 5 -6.55 -10.72 8.69
N ASP A 6 -7.81 -11.04 8.90
CA ASP A 6 -8.38 -12.37 8.61
C ASP A 6 -8.72 -12.61 7.14
N MET A 7 -8.73 -11.54 6.34
CA MET A 7 -8.92 -11.62 4.89
C MET A 7 -7.60 -11.86 4.18
N ASP A 8 -7.65 -12.50 3.02
CA ASP A 8 -6.52 -12.65 2.11
C ASP A 8 -6.19 -11.34 1.34
N MET A 9 -5.13 -11.34 0.54
CA MET A 9 -4.76 -10.17 -0.26
C MET A 9 -5.85 -9.81 -1.26
N THR A 10 -6.46 -10.78 -1.92
CA THR A 10 -7.51 -10.57 -2.94
C THR A 10 -8.71 -9.87 -2.33
N ASP A 11 -9.19 -10.35 -1.18
CA ASP A 11 -10.33 -9.76 -0.48
C ASP A 11 -10.03 -8.34 0.01
N ASN A 12 -8.81 -8.11 0.51
CA ASN A 12 -8.36 -6.77 0.89
C ASN A 12 -8.28 -5.80 -0.31
N MET A 13 -7.89 -6.26 -1.51
CA MET A 13 -7.98 -5.45 -2.74
C MET A 13 -9.44 -5.17 -3.11
N MET A 14 -10.31 -6.16 -2.97
CA MET A 14 -11.72 -6.06 -3.33
C MET A 14 -12.48 -5.04 -2.49
N ILE A 15 -12.10 -4.80 -1.22
CA ILE A 15 -12.73 -3.77 -0.36
C ILE A 15 -12.78 -2.39 -1.05
N ARG A 16 -11.80 -2.05 -1.88
CA ARG A 16 -11.74 -0.77 -2.60
C ARG A 16 -12.49 -0.78 -3.94
N SER A 17 -12.73 -1.94 -4.51
CA SER A 17 -13.23 -2.08 -5.88
C SER A 17 -14.58 -2.79 -6.02
N TYR A 18 -15.17 -3.29 -4.93
CA TYR A 18 -16.41 -4.08 -4.98
C TYR A 18 -17.60 -3.34 -5.62
N ARG A 19 -17.63 -2.01 -5.58
CA ARG A 19 -18.68 -1.17 -6.19
C ARG A 19 -18.52 -1.02 -7.71
N ASN A 20 -17.37 -1.37 -8.27
CA ASN A 20 -17.10 -1.22 -9.72
C ASN A 20 -17.67 -2.40 -10.55
N GLY A 21 -18.17 -3.44 -9.91
CA GLY A 21 -18.82 -4.57 -10.55
C GLY A 21 -20.19 -4.21 -11.14
N LYS A 22 -20.50 -4.74 -12.33
CA LYS A 22 -21.76 -4.46 -13.06
C LYS A 22 -22.84 -5.54 -12.84
N GLY A 23 -22.82 -6.30 -11.76
CA GLY A 23 -23.76 -7.39 -11.56
C GLY A 23 -24.02 -7.73 -10.09
N PRO A 24 -24.91 -8.68 -9.79
CA PRO A 24 -25.22 -9.11 -8.43
C PRO A 24 -24.10 -9.96 -7.80
N PHE A 25 -23.08 -10.35 -8.58
CA PHE A 25 -21.94 -11.15 -8.12
C PHE A 25 -20.68 -10.31 -8.02
N LEU A 26 -19.86 -10.61 -6.99
CA LEU A 26 -18.55 -9.97 -6.80
C LEU A 26 -17.56 -10.50 -7.85
N ASP A 27 -16.99 -9.59 -8.64
CA ASP A 27 -15.90 -9.95 -9.55
C ASP A 27 -14.56 -9.95 -8.77
N ARG A 28 -13.99 -11.14 -8.62
CA ARG A 28 -12.69 -11.34 -7.95
C ARG A 28 -11.49 -11.32 -8.90
N LYS A 29 -11.69 -11.32 -10.23
CA LYS A 29 -10.60 -11.42 -11.21
C LYS A 29 -9.68 -10.21 -11.16
N GLY A 30 -10.26 -9.00 -11.19
CA GLY A 30 -9.50 -7.76 -11.08
C GLY A 30 -8.73 -7.64 -9.75
N PRO A 31 -9.38 -7.78 -8.59
CA PRO A 31 -8.71 -7.79 -7.29
C PRO A 31 -7.61 -8.84 -7.15
N ARG A 32 -7.80 -10.04 -7.68
CA ARG A 32 -6.79 -11.10 -7.68
C ARG A 32 -5.57 -10.73 -8.51
N ALA A 33 -5.77 -10.25 -9.74
CA ALA A 33 -4.69 -9.80 -10.61
C ALA A 33 -3.90 -8.64 -9.96
N LEU A 34 -4.59 -7.73 -9.26
CA LEU A 34 -3.95 -6.66 -8.50
C LEU A 34 -3.13 -7.20 -7.32
N ALA A 35 -3.64 -8.18 -6.59
CA ALA A 35 -2.93 -8.81 -5.48
C ALA A 35 -1.65 -9.50 -5.97
N GLU A 36 -1.70 -10.25 -7.07
CA GLU A 36 -0.54 -10.87 -7.69
C GLU A 36 0.48 -9.82 -8.15
N LYS A 37 0.02 -8.77 -8.83
CA LYS A 37 0.88 -7.66 -9.26
C LYS A 37 1.59 -6.98 -8.09
N ILE A 38 0.88 -6.67 -7.00
CA ILE A 38 1.47 -6.05 -5.81
C ILE A 38 2.48 -7.00 -5.15
N LYS A 39 2.13 -8.29 -5.04
CA LYS A 39 3.04 -9.30 -4.49
C LYS A 39 4.37 -9.31 -5.25
N ASP A 40 4.31 -9.35 -6.58
CA ASP A 40 5.51 -9.45 -7.42
C ASP A 40 6.29 -8.13 -7.47
N GLN A 41 5.61 -6.99 -7.65
CA GLN A 41 6.28 -5.69 -7.78
C GLN A 41 6.92 -5.19 -6.48
N LEU A 42 6.32 -5.50 -5.33
CA LEU A 42 6.80 -5.06 -4.03
C LEU A 42 7.52 -6.17 -3.25
N GLU A 43 7.75 -7.31 -3.92
CA GLU A 43 8.42 -8.48 -3.31
C GLU A 43 7.79 -8.83 -1.95
N VAL A 44 6.46 -8.97 -1.93
CA VAL A 44 5.72 -9.29 -0.71
C VAL A 44 5.94 -10.76 -0.36
N MET A 45 6.59 -11.00 0.77
CA MET A 45 6.81 -12.35 1.29
C MET A 45 5.53 -12.88 1.93
N THR A 46 4.90 -13.82 1.24
CA THR A 46 3.70 -14.52 1.69
C THR A 46 3.67 -15.94 1.10
N PRO A 47 3.16 -16.94 1.81
CA PRO A 47 3.01 -18.28 1.27
C PRO A 47 2.08 -18.32 0.05
N SER A 48 1.03 -17.49 0.05
CA SER A 48 0.06 -17.38 -1.03
C SER A 48 -0.70 -16.05 -0.91
N ILE A 49 -1.19 -15.51 -2.04
CA ILE A 49 -2.12 -14.36 -2.02
C ILE A 49 -3.46 -14.70 -1.36
N SER A 50 -3.78 -15.99 -1.19
CA SER A 50 -4.96 -16.50 -0.50
C SER A 50 -4.73 -16.77 0.99
N ALA A 51 -3.50 -16.54 1.50
CA ALA A 51 -3.23 -16.63 2.93
C ALA A 51 -3.75 -15.38 3.66
N PRO A 52 -4.29 -15.51 4.88
CA PRO A 52 -4.71 -14.36 5.68
C PRO A 52 -3.56 -13.37 5.90
N VAL A 53 -3.82 -12.09 5.72
CA VAL A 53 -2.81 -11.02 5.82
C VAL A 53 -2.15 -10.97 7.20
N ARG A 54 -2.83 -11.40 8.26
CA ARG A 54 -2.26 -11.49 9.62
C ARG A 54 -1.05 -12.42 9.73
N GLN A 55 -0.84 -13.33 8.76
CA GLN A 55 0.32 -14.24 8.74
C GLN A 55 1.58 -13.58 8.15
N MET A 56 1.46 -12.36 7.61
CA MET A 56 2.59 -11.61 7.07
C MET A 56 3.32 -10.82 8.16
N SER A 57 4.60 -10.52 7.92
CA SER A 57 5.33 -9.54 8.74
C SER A 57 4.73 -8.14 8.58
N GLY A 58 4.98 -7.27 9.58
CA GLY A 58 4.51 -5.88 9.55
C GLY A 58 4.93 -5.14 8.28
N GLY A 59 6.15 -5.34 7.80
CA GLY A 59 6.66 -4.76 6.57
C GLY A 59 5.90 -5.23 5.33
N ASN A 60 5.57 -6.52 5.23
CA ASN A 60 4.77 -7.03 4.12
C ASN A 60 3.34 -6.51 4.16
N VAL A 61 2.72 -6.43 5.34
CA VAL A 61 1.39 -5.81 5.52
C VAL A 61 1.42 -4.36 5.03
N GLN A 62 2.47 -3.61 5.35
CA GLN A 62 2.60 -2.21 4.94
C GLN A 62 2.79 -2.06 3.43
N LYS A 63 3.60 -2.92 2.79
CA LYS A 63 3.73 -2.98 1.32
C LYS A 63 2.38 -3.22 0.65
N VAL A 64 1.61 -4.19 1.13
CA VAL A 64 0.28 -4.52 0.61
C VAL A 64 -0.69 -3.34 0.76
N LEU A 65 -0.69 -2.68 1.93
CA LEU A 65 -1.54 -1.52 2.19
C LEU A 65 -1.22 -0.35 1.24
N VAL A 66 0.05 0.04 1.17
CA VAL A 66 0.49 1.16 0.31
C VAL A 66 0.24 0.83 -1.16
N GLY A 67 0.57 -0.39 -1.60
CA GLY A 67 0.31 -0.84 -2.97
C GLY A 67 -1.17 -0.77 -3.35
N ARG A 68 -2.08 -1.19 -2.45
CA ARG A 68 -3.53 -1.09 -2.64
C ARG A 68 -4.00 0.36 -2.83
N GLU A 69 -3.56 1.27 -1.97
CA GLU A 69 -3.99 2.67 -2.03
C GLU A 69 -3.45 3.38 -3.29
N ILE A 70 -2.20 3.12 -3.65
CA ILE A 70 -1.60 3.66 -4.89
C ILE A 70 -2.32 3.15 -6.15
N ALA A 71 -2.74 1.89 -6.15
CA ALA A 71 -3.45 1.28 -7.29
C ALA A 71 -4.82 1.93 -7.57
N GLN A 72 -5.36 2.72 -6.63
CA GLN A 72 -6.59 3.51 -6.86
C GLN A 72 -6.35 4.76 -7.72
N ASN A 73 -5.11 5.05 -8.13
CA ASN A 73 -4.72 6.26 -8.85
C ASN A 73 -5.24 7.54 -8.16
N PRO A 74 -4.91 7.76 -6.88
CA PRO A 74 -5.41 8.90 -6.14
C PRO A 74 -4.83 10.20 -6.69
N LYS A 75 -5.59 11.30 -6.59
CA LYS A 75 -5.07 12.66 -6.83
C LYS A 75 -4.33 13.20 -5.60
N VAL A 76 -4.74 12.77 -4.42
CA VAL A 76 -4.15 13.12 -3.13
C VAL A 76 -3.95 11.84 -2.32
N LEU A 77 -2.76 11.64 -1.80
CA LEU A 77 -2.39 10.52 -0.94
C LEU A 77 -1.99 11.04 0.44
N LEU A 78 -2.77 10.68 1.46
CA LEU A 78 -2.49 11.01 2.86
C LEU A 78 -1.85 9.81 3.54
N VAL A 79 -0.67 9.99 4.10
CA VAL A 79 0.10 8.90 4.69
C VAL A 79 0.60 9.32 6.07
N ALA A 80 0.22 8.57 7.10
CA ALA A 80 0.67 8.80 8.46
C ALA A 80 1.55 7.64 8.93
N PHE A 81 2.77 7.95 9.34
CA PHE A 81 3.74 6.99 9.89
C PHE A 81 3.94 5.74 9.01
N PRO A 82 4.24 5.90 7.70
CA PRO A 82 4.22 4.80 6.72
C PRO A 82 5.24 3.70 7.01
N THR A 83 6.28 4.01 7.77
CA THR A 83 7.40 3.10 8.03
C THR A 83 7.53 2.71 9.50
N ARG A 84 6.52 3.04 10.31
CA ARG A 84 6.55 2.73 11.74
C ARG A 84 6.55 1.22 11.98
N GLY A 85 7.60 0.73 12.66
CA GLY A 85 7.72 -0.69 13.03
C GLY A 85 8.08 -1.63 11.88
N VAL A 86 8.64 -1.10 10.79
CA VAL A 86 9.17 -1.91 9.68
C VAL A 86 10.70 -1.79 9.60
N ASP A 87 11.33 -2.73 8.91
CA ASP A 87 12.77 -2.73 8.68
C ASP A 87 13.20 -1.65 7.67
N ILE A 88 14.50 -1.33 7.66
CA ILE A 88 15.09 -0.28 6.83
C ILE A 88 14.83 -0.53 5.33
N ASN A 89 14.97 -1.77 4.85
CA ASN A 89 14.77 -2.08 3.44
C ASN A 89 13.33 -1.84 3.02
N THR A 90 12.37 -2.27 3.84
CA THR A 90 10.94 -2.01 3.62
C THR A 90 10.64 -0.51 3.65
N SER A 91 11.28 0.25 4.56
CA SER A 91 11.14 1.71 4.62
C SER A 91 11.56 2.38 3.31
N HIS A 92 12.72 2.00 2.76
CA HIS A 92 13.19 2.50 1.47
C HIS A 92 12.21 2.21 0.33
N VAL A 93 11.67 0.99 0.26
CA VAL A 93 10.67 0.63 -0.77
C VAL A 93 9.44 1.53 -0.66
N ILE A 94 8.93 1.75 0.54
CA ILE A 94 7.76 2.61 0.78
C ILE A 94 8.06 4.06 0.36
N TYR A 95 9.21 4.61 0.73
CA TYR A 95 9.60 5.97 0.34
C TYR A 95 9.77 6.13 -1.17
N GLN A 96 10.35 5.14 -1.84
CA GLN A 96 10.44 5.12 -3.30
C GLN A 96 9.05 5.16 -3.95
N LEU A 97 8.10 4.36 -3.46
CA LEU A 97 6.72 4.36 -3.95
C LEU A 97 6.05 5.73 -3.79
N LEU A 98 6.22 6.38 -2.63
CA LEU A 98 5.66 7.72 -2.39
C LEU A 98 6.30 8.76 -3.33
N ASN A 99 7.61 8.69 -3.52
CA ASN A 99 8.32 9.58 -4.43
C ASN A 99 7.91 9.39 -5.90
N GLU A 100 7.67 8.15 -6.32
CA GLU A 100 7.11 7.87 -7.64
C GLU A 100 5.71 8.46 -7.83
N GLN A 101 4.85 8.43 -6.80
CA GLN A 101 3.54 9.07 -6.87
C GLN A 101 3.68 10.59 -7.01
N LYS A 102 4.58 11.21 -6.26
CA LYS A 102 4.92 12.64 -6.40
C LYS A 102 5.36 12.98 -7.83
N LYS A 103 6.25 12.18 -8.43
CA LYS A 103 6.70 12.36 -9.82
C LYS A 103 5.57 12.23 -10.84
N LYS A 104 4.53 11.46 -10.55
CA LYS A 104 3.31 11.32 -11.37
C LYS A 104 2.31 12.46 -11.18
N GLY A 105 2.62 13.45 -10.32
CA GLY A 105 1.75 14.60 -10.04
C GLY A 105 0.70 14.35 -8.96
N VAL A 106 0.82 13.26 -8.19
CA VAL A 106 -0.04 13.03 -7.02
C VAL A 106 0.42 13.94 -5.88
N ALA A 107 -0.51 14.65 -5.25
CA ALA A 107 -0.22 15.40 -4.02
C ALA A 107 -0.06 14.42 -2.86
N VAL A 108 1.16 14.28 -2.34
CA VAL A 108 1.47 13.37 -1.24
C VAL A 108 1.66 14.18 0.04
N VAL A 109 0.80 13.93 1.03
CA VAL A 109 0.88 14.53 2.37
C VAL A 109 1.31 13.46 3.35
N CYS A 110 2.47 13.65 3.99
CA CYS A 110 3.05 12.69 4.92
C CYS A 110 3.15 13.27 6.33
N VAL A 111 2.84 12.44 7.32
CA VAL A 111 3.20 12.63 8.72
C VAL A 111 4.30 11.64 9.04
N ILE A 112 5.50 12.11 9.36
CA ILE A 112 6.71 11.31 9.56
C ILE A 112 7.40 11.79 10.85
N GLU A 113 7.97 10.85 11.61
CA GLU A 113 8.70 11.16 12.86
C GLU A 113 10.20 11.44 12.60
N ASP A 114 10.75 10.90 11.53
CA ASP A 114 12.16 10.96 11.19
C ASP A 114 12.47 12.22 10.35
N LEU A 115 13.26 13.13 10.92
CA LEU A 115 13.57 14.41 10.32
C LEU A 115 14.46 14.26 9.06
N ASP A 116 15.39 13.30 9.06
CA ASP A 116 16.29 13.08 7.92
C ASP A 116 15.48 12.62 6.69
N VAL A 117 14.51 11.76 6.92
CA VAL A 117 13.57 11.30 5.88
C VAL A 117 12.69 12.44 5.38
N VAL A 118 12.22 13.31 6.28
CA VAL A 118 11.44 14.50 5.92
C VAL A 118 12.22 15.40 4.97
N LEU A 119 13.48 15.68 5.29
CA LEU A 119 14.36 16.54 4.48
C LEU A 119 14.67 15.94 3.09
N GLU A 120 14.82 14.64 3.02
CA GLU A 120 15.14 13.94 1.77
C GLU A 120 13.92 13.75 0.86
N LEU A 121 12.77 13.45 1.44
CA LEU A 121 11.56 13.02 0.70
C LEU A 121 10.64 14.19 0.32
N LEU A 122 10.50 15.18 1.18
CA LEU A 122 9.48 16.21 1.07
C LEU A 122 10.00 17.49 0.40
N SER A 123 9.16 18.12 -0.41
CA SER A 123 9.44 19.40 -1.06
C SER A 123 8.97 20.61 -0.24
N LEU A 124 8.01 20.40 0.66
CA LEU A 124 7.48 21.40 1.58
C LEU A 124 7.31 20.77 2.96
N ILE A 125 7.81 21.43 4.00
CA ILE A 125 7.75 20.94 5.38
C ILE A 125 6.96 21.94 6.20
N HIS A 126 6.08 21.43 7.05
CA HIS A 126 5.39 22.18 8.09
C HIS A 126 5.65 21.50 9.44
N ILE A 127 6.21 22.26 10.38
CA ILE A 127 6.57 21.82 11.73
C ILE A 127 5.61 22.44 12.75
#